data_9d872f07e3f598e0a5c47c813103a374
#
_entry.id   9d872f07e3f598e0a5c47c813103a374
#
_cell.length_a   1.000
_cell.length_b   1.000
_cell.length_c   1.000
_cell.angle_alpha   90.00
_cell.angle_beta   90.00
_cell.angle_gamma   90.00
#
_symmetry.space_group_name_H-M   'P 1'
#
loop_
_entity.id
_entity.type
_entity.pdbx_description
1 polymer ?
#
loop_
_entity_poly.entity_id
_entity_poly.type
_entity_poly.pdbx_seq_one_letter_code
_entity_poly.pdbx_strand_id
1 'polypeptide(L)'
;MKKQPVLVLLAAGMGSRYGGLKQIDPIDAAGNLIIDFSIYDAIRAGFHDLVFIIKHEIEQDFMDAIGSRISRRANVKCAFQEMNKLPHGLKAPEGRTKPLGTTHALLCARDEIGGRPFAVINSDDYYGPAAYKQLYGFLTGDTPSDEQLMIGYKLENTLTENGSVARGICEVDDEGFLTHIVERRRIFKREHGGAFTEDDGKTFIELPEGTPVSMNCWGFKPDILPMLEDVFKANFEAGIKENPAKYEDLLPNAVQTLMSEGRVRVKVEESPDRWFGVTYKEDKSAVMESIEKIKAQGVYSEKLWD
;
A
#
# COMPACT_ATOMS: atom_id res chain seq x y z
N MET A 1 -1.29 -16.10 -24.31
CA MET A 1 -1.83 -14.80 -23.90
C MET A 1 -1.20 -14.42 -22.57
N LYS A 2 -0.71 -13.19 -22.42
CA LYS A 2 -0.25 -12.69 -21.10
C LYS A 2 -1.43 -12.72 -20.13
N LYS A 3 -1.21 -13.19 -18.90
CA LYS A 3 -2.25 -13.17 -17.85
C LYS A 3 -2.57 -11.73 -17.47
N GLN A 4 -3.85 -11.40 -17.30
CA GLN A 4 -4.28 -10.06 -16.86
C GLN A 4 -3.79 -9.79 -15.43
N PRO A 5 -3.31 -8.57 -15.14
CA PRO A 5 -2.84 -8.21 -13.81
C PRO A 5 -3.98 -8.13 -12.79
N VAL A 6 -3.64 -8.35 -11.53
CA VAL A 6 -4.53 -8.26 -10.37
C VAL A 6 -4.19 -7.01 -9.59
N LEU A 7 -5.19 -6.29 -9.08
CA LEU A 7 -4.97 -5.28 -8.05
C LEU A 7 -5.24 -5.90 -6.67
N VAL A 8 -4.23 -5.87 -5.81
CA VAL A 8 -4.29 -6.33 -4.42
C VAL A 8 -4.40 -5.14 -3.50
N LEU A 9 -5.43 -5.12 -2.64
CA LEU A 9 -5.70 -4.03 -1.72
C LEU A 9 -5.48 -4.51 -0.28
N LEU A 10 -4.53 -3.88 0.42
CA LEU A 10 -4.22 -4.15 1.82
C LEU A 10 -5.29 -3.51 2.71
N ALA A 11 -6.26 -4.29 3.19
CA ALA A 11 -7.39 -3.82 3.97
C ALA A 11 -7.50 -4.46 5.37
N ALA A 12 -6.59 -5.35 5.75
CA ALA A 12 -6.61 -6.03 7.05
C ALA A 12 -6.19 -5.14 8.24
N GLY A 13 -5.51 -4.03 7.95
CA GLY A 13 -5.04 -3.05 8.95
C GLY A 13 -6.09 -2.08 9.47
N MET A 14 -7.38 -2.43 9.45
CA MET A 14 -8.52 -1.58 9.78
C MET A 14 -8.32 -0.80 11.08
N GLY A 15 -8.08 0.44 10.88
CA GLY A 15 -7.99 1.60 11.71
C GLY A 15 -8.17 1.53 13.22
N SER A 16 -7.25 0.87 13.95
CA SER A 16 -7.19 0.96 15.43
C SER A 16 -7.01 2.41 15.96
N ARG A 17 -6.59 3.34 15.09
CA ARG A 17 -6.35 4.75 15.45
C ARG A 17 -7.56 5.67 15.24
N TYR A 18 -8.57 5.23 14.46
CA TYR A 18 -9.69 6.07 14.06
C TYR A 18 -11.00 5.75 14.80
N GLY A 19 -11.03 4.73 15.68
CA GLY A 19 -12.20 4.35 16.49
C GLY A 19 -13.36 3.73 15.71
N GLY A 20 -13.12 3.18 14.50
CA GLY A 20 -14.11 2.52 13.66
C GLY A 20 -13.55 2.00 12.35
N LEU A 21 -14.41 1.52 11.47
CA LEU A 21 -14.08 1.09 10.12
C LEU A 21 -13.73 2.32 9.25
N LYS A 22 -12.49 2.80 9.31
CA LYS A 22 -11.99 3.97 8.56
C LYS A 22 -12.32 3.88 7.05
N GLN A 23 -12.37 2.68 6.51
CA GLN A 23 -12.62 2.42 5.11
C GLN A 23 -14.07 2.66 4.67
N ILE A 24 -15.01 2.78 5.62
CA ILE A 24 -16.42 3.04 5.33
C ILE A 24 -16.87 4.46 5.70
N ASP A 25 -15.95 5.37 6.00
CA ASP A 25 -16.25 6.76 6.29
C ASP A 25 -16.23 7.59 4.99
N PRO A 26 -17.38 8.15 4.53
CA PRO A 26 -17.45 8.90 3.28
C PRO A 26 -16.53 10.12 3.27
N ILE A 27 -15.89 10.37 2.11
CA ILE A 27 -14.98 11.50 1.88
C ILE A 27 -15.51 12.52 0.88
N ASP A 28 -16.73 12.32 0.39
CA ASP A 28 -17.42 13.30 -0.46
C ASP A 28 -18.94 13.35 -0.20
N ALA A 29 -19.61 14.33 -0.79
CA ALA A 29 -21.06 14.52 -0.65
C ALA A 29 -21.89 13.42 -1.31
N ALA A 30 -21.33 12.69 -2.28
CA ALA A 30 -21.99 11.57 -2.96
C ALA A 30 -21.92 10.26 -2.16
N GLY A 31 -21.24 10.26 -1.00
CA GLY A 31 -21.08 9.10 -0.13
C GLY A 31 -19.97 8.14 -0.58
N ASN A 32 -19.07 8.58 -1.47
CA ASN A 32 -17.94 7.76 -1.88
C ASN A 32 -16.89 7.68 -0.78
N LEU A 33 -16.28 6.51 -0.66
CA LEU A 33 -15.16 6.23 0.22
C LEU A 33 -13.85 6.52 -0.49
N ILE A 34 -12.74 6.69 0.24
CA ILE A 34 -11.42 6.88 -0.38
C ILE A 34 -11.05 5.73 -1.31
N ILE A 35 -11.37 4.51 -0.92
CA ILE A 35 -11.16 3.29 -1.70
C ILE A 35 -11.93 3.28 -3.03
N ASP A 36 -13.09 3.94 -3.11
CA ASP A 36 -13.88 4.01 -4.34
C ASP A 36 -13.12 4.73 -5.46
N PHE A 37 -12.40 5.80 -5.13
CA PHE A 37 -11.55 6.52 -6.09
C PHE A 37 -10.41 5.63 -6.59
N SER A 38 -9.74 4.92 -5.67
CA SER A 38 -8.67 3.98 -6.00
C SER A 38 -9.15 2.87 -6.94
N ILE A 39 -10.32 2.29 -6.65
CA ILE A 39 -10.90 1.23 -7.50
C ILE A 39 -11.39 1.79 -8.84
N TYR A 40 -12.01 2.97 -8.84
CA TYR A 40 -12.45 3.64 -10.05
C TYR A 40 -11.30 3.89 -11.02
N ASP A 41 -10.19 4.44 -10.52
CA ASP A 41 -8.99 4.69 -11.31
C ASP A 41 -8.34 3.40 -11.81
N ALA A 42 -8.30 2.37 -10.96
CA ALA A 42 -7.77 1.07 -11.34
C ALA A 42 -8.59 0.43 -12.49
N ILE A 43 -9.91 0.46 -12.41
CA ILE A 43 -10.79 -0.06 -13.48
C ILE A 43 -10.58 0.74 -14.79
N ARG A 44 -10.47 2.06 -14.71
CA ARG A 44 -10.17 2.91 -15.89
C ARG A 44 -8.79 2.63 -16.48
N ALA A 45 -7.82 2.23 -15.67
CA ALA A 45 -6.49 1.82 -16.13
C ALA A 45 -6.47 0.43 -16.77
N GLY A 46 -7.48 -0.42 -16.50
CA GLY A 46 -7.62 -1.76 -17.08
C GLY A 46 -7.62 -2.92 -16.08
N PHE A 47 -7.53 -2.65 -14.77
CA PHE A 47 -7.66 -3.70 -13.75
C PHE A 47 -9.12 -4.13 -13.62
N HIS A 48 -9.38 -5.43 -13.83
CA HIS A 48 -10.72 -6.01 -13.70
C HIS A 48 -10.79 -7.09 -12.61
N ASP A 49 -9.67 -7.53 -12.08
CA ASP A 49 -9.56 -8.50 -10.99
C ASP A 49 -8.99 -7.82 -9.75
N LEU A 50 -9.78 -7.78 -8.68
CA LEU A 50 -9.46 -7.13 -7.41
C LEU A 50 -9.40 -8.18 -6.31
N VAL A 51 -8.34 -8.16 -5.52
CA VAL A 51 -8.18 -9.02 -4.33
C VAL A 51 -8.05 -8.14 -3.10
N PHE A 52 -8.99 -8.23 -2.19
CA PHE A 52 -8.96 -7.52 -0.93
C PHE A 52 -8.41 -8.42 0.17
N ILE A 53 -7.33 -7.99 0.80
CA ILE A 53 -6.80 -8.67 1.98
C ILE A 53 -7.48 -8.09 3.21
N ILE A 54 -8.33 -8.88 3.84
CA ILE A 54 -9.14 -8.49 4.99
C ILE A 54 -8.95 -9.48 6.15
N LYS A 55 -9.64 -9.26 7.25
CA LYS A 55 -9.84 -10.25 8.31
C LYS A 55 -11.22 -10.87 8.16
N HIS A 56 -11.38 -12.13 8.55
CA HIS A 56 -12.69 -12.81 8.49
C HIS A 56 -13.79 -12.07 9.26
N GLU A 57 -13.42 -11.49 10.42
CA GLU A 57 -14.39 -10.83 11.31
C GLU A 57 -15.11 -9.64 10.65
N ILE A 58 -14.53 -9.08 9.58
CA ILE A 58 -15.09 -7.92 8.88
C ILE A 58 -15.61 -8.23 7.48
N GLU A 59 -15.60 -9.50 7.06
CA GLU A 59 -15.95 -9.89 5.70
C GLU A 59 -17.35 -9.42 5.31
N GLN A 60 -18.35 -9.67 6.17
CA GLN A 60 -19.74 -9.30 5.88
C GLN A 60 -19.90 -7.77 5.79
N ASP A 61 -19.39 -7.04 6.77
CA ASP A 61 -19.44 -5.57 6.80
C ASP A 61 -18.73 -4.97 5.58
N PHE A 62 -17.60 -5.55 5.18
CA PHE A 62 -16.85 -5.14 4.00
C PHE A 62 -17.65 -5.40 2.71
N MET A 63 -18.23 -6.58 2.56
CA MET A 63 -19.03 -6.92 1.39
C MET A 63 -20.29 -6.06 1.28
N ASP A 64 -20.92 -5.72 2.38
CA ASP A 64 -22.10 -4.85 2.41
C ASP A 64 -21.74 -3.39 2.07
N ALA A 65 -20.63 -2.89 2.60
CA ALA A 65 -20.21 -1.50 2.38
C ALA A 65 -19.58 -1.26 0.99
N ILE A 66 -18.78 -2.20 0.50
CA ILE A 66 -17.89 -2.02 -0.66
C ILE A 66 -18.11 -3.12 -1.68
N GLY A 67 -17.98 -4.39 -1.28
CA GLY A 67 -17.87 -5.53 -2.17
C GLY A 67 -19.05 -5.67 -3.15
N SER A 68 -20.29 -5.57 -2.66
CA SER A 68 -21.52 -5.72 -3.48
C SER A 68 -21.64 -4.63 -4.56
N ARG A 69 -21.16 -3.42 -4.26
CA ARG A 69 -21.17 -2.30 -5.19
C ARG A 69 -20.12 -2.47 -6.29
N ILE A 70 -18.92 -2.88 -5.92
CA ILE A 70 -17.79 -3.04 -6.84
C ILE A 70 -17.92 -4.30 -7.69
N SER A 71 -18.53 -5.39 -7.17
CA SER A 71 -18.73 -6.66 -7.90
C SER A 71 -19.56 -6.53 -9.19
N ARG A 72 -20.26 -5.41 -9.36
CA ARG A 72 -20.98 -5.11 -10.62
C ARG A 72 -20.04 -4.63 -11.73
N ARG A 73 -18.79 -4.27 -11.41
CA ARG A 73 -17.85 -3.59 -12.31
C ARG A 73 -16.50 -4.30 -12.44
N ALA A 74 -16.16 -5.13 -11.45
CA ALA A 74 -14.91 -5.88 -11.41
C ALA A 74 -15.12 -7.23 -10.70
N ASN A 75 -14.23 -8.18 -10.95
CA ASN A 75 -14.20 -9.46 -10.25
C ASN A 75 -13.56 -9.23 -8.87
N VAL A 76 -14.34 -9.39 -7.82
CA VAL A 76 -13.90 -9.18 -6.43
C VAL A 76 -13.66 -10.52 -5.77
N LYS A 77 -12.49 -10.67 -5.14
CA LYS A 77 -12.13 -11.77 -4.26
C LYS A 77 -11.63 -11.25 -2.92
N CYS A 78 -11.86 -11.99 -1.86
CA CYS A 78 -11.28 -11.74 -0.55
C CYS A 78 -10.20 -12.78 -0.25
N ALA A 79 -9.06 -12.31 0.24
CA ALA A 79 -8.02 -13.11 0.87
C ALA A 79 -7.99 -12.76 2.37
N PHE A 80 -7.72 -13.74 3.22
CA PHE A 80 -7.80 -13.53 4.67
C PHE A 80 -6.43 -13.60 5.30
N GLN A 81 -6.01 -12.48 5.94
CA GLN A 81 -4.79 -12.43 6.71
C GLN A 81 -5.02 -13.10 8.07
N GLU A 82 -4.65 -14.37 8.17
CA GLU A 82 -4.86 -15.21 9.33
C GLU A 82 -3.54 -15.66 9.94
N MET A 83 -3.49 -15.72 11.29
CA MET A 83 -2.29 -16.10 12.04
C MET A 83 -1.89 -17.58 11.90
N ASN A 84 -2.78 -18.41 11.37
CA ASN A 84 -2.54 -19.83 11.06
C ASN A 84 -2.09 -20.06 9.61
N LYS A 85 -2.17 -19.05 8.74
CA LYS A 85 -1.69 -19.09 7.34
C LYS A 85 -0.22 -18.66 7.25
N LEU A 86 0.64 -19.35 7.96
CA LEU A 86 2.08 -19.12 7.91
C LEU A 86 2.77 -20.10 6.98
N PRO A 87 3.72 -19.65 6.15
CA PRO A 87 4.47 -20.53 5.26
C PRO A 87 5.35 -21.51 6.05
N HIS A 88 5.66 -22.65 5.42
CA HIS A 88 6.64 -23.64 5.90
C HIS A 88 6.44 -24.19 7.33
N GLY A 89 5.20 -24.21 7.83
CA GLY A 89 4.90 -24.72 9.17
C GLY A 89 5.33 -23.81 10.33
N LEU A 90 5.68 -22.55 10.04
CA LEU A 90 5.88 -21.53 11.07
C LEU A 90 4.62 -21.38 11.92
N LYS A 91 4.80 -21.01 13.18
CA LYS A 91 3.67 -20.81 14.11
C LYS A 91 3.77 -19.43 14.76
N ALA A 92 2.66 -18.70 14.75
CA ALA A 92 2.57 -17.47 15.49
C ALA A 92 2.67 -17.73 17.02
N PRO A 93 3.23 -16.79 17.78
CA PRO A 93 3.23 -16.87 19.24
C PRO A 93 1.81 -17.01 19.80
N GLU A 94 1.66 -17.83 20.83
CA GLU A 94 0.38 -18.01 21.50
C GLU A 94 -0.14 -16.69 22.07
N GLY A 95 -1.44 -16.44 21.90
CA GLY A 95 -2.11 -15.20 22.34
C GLY A 95 -1.82 -13.95 21.52
N ARG A 96 -1.03 -14.06 20.44
CA ARG A 96 -0.79 -12.91 19.55
C ARG A 96 -2.05 -12.58 18.75
N THR A 97 -2.45 -11.30 18.78
CA THR A 97 -3.58 -10.76 18.02
C THR A 97 -3.14 -9.78 16.93
N LYS A 98 -1.93 -9.19 17.06
CA LYS A 98 -1.42 -8.23 16.08
C LYS A 98 -0.99 -8.95 14.79
N PRO A 99 -1.42 -8.50 13.60
CA PRO A 99 -0.96 -9.03 12.32
C PRO A 99 0.57 -9.03 12.17
N LEU A 100 1.08 -9.88 11.28
CA LEU A 100 2.52 -10.08 11.08
C LEU A 100 3.11 -9.16 10.00
N GLY A 101 2.41 -8.09 9.63
CA GLY A 101 2.86 -7.09 8.68
C GLY A 101 2.35 -7.31 7.26
N THR A 102 2.79 -6.42 6.35
CA THR A 102 2.28 -6.34 4.97
C THR A 102 2.85 -7.42 4.07
N THR A 103 4.05 -7.93 4.34
CA THR A 103 4.60 -9.10 3.63
C THR A 103 3.72 -10.33 3.88
N HIS A 104 3.39 -10.61 5.13
CA HIS A 104 2.50 -11.73 5.48
C HIS A 104 1.11 -11.57 4.86
N ALA A 105 0.55 -10.36 4.89
CA ALA A 105 -0.73 -10.08 4.26
C ALA A 105 -0.72 -10.49 2.78
N LEU A 106 0.31 -10.07 2.05
CA LEU A 106 0.45 -10.39 0.64
C LEU A 106 0.63 -11.90 0.39
N LEU A 107 1.38 -12.60 1.23
CA LEU A 107 1.54 -14.06 1.13
C LEU A 107 0.22 -14.80 1.34
N CYS A 108 -0.68 -14.28 2.18
CA CYS A 108 -2.02 -14.83 2.38
C CYS A 108 -2.92 -14.71 1.13
N ALA A 109 -2.60 -13.83 0.18
CA ALA A 109 -3.36 -13.63 -1.07
C ALA A 109 -2.79 -14.41 -2.26
N ARG A 110 -1.79 -15.26 -2.07
CA ARG A 110 -1.10 -15.99 -3.15
C ARG A 110 -2.05 -16.74 -4.08
N ASP A 111 -3.01 -17.46 -3.52
CA ASP A 111 -3.92 -18.32 -4.29
C ASP A 111 -4.88 -17.47 -5.13
N GLU A 112 -5.37 -16.36 -4.59
CA GLU A 112 -6.26 -15.42 -5.27
C GLU A 112 -5.55 -14.65 -6.38
N ILE A 113 -4.26 -14.33 -6.21
CA ILE A 113 -3.38 -13.75 -7.24
C ILE A 113 -3.17 -14.77 -8.37
N GLY A 114 -3.01 -16.06 -8.04
CA GLY A 114 -3.00 -17.15 -9.01
C GLY A 114 -1.82 -17.11 -10.00
N GLY A 115 -0.64 -16.69 -9.56
CA GLY A 115 0.57 -16.62 -10.38
C GLY A 115 0.43 -15.64 -11.56
N ARG A 116 -0.22 -14.52 -11.34
CA ARG A 116 -0.41 -13.40 -12.26
C ARG A 116 0.48 -12.22 -11.86
N PRO A 117 0.85 -11.32 -12.78
CA PRO A 117 1.35 -10.00 -12.41
C PRO A 117 0.34 -9.28 -11.54
N PHE A 118 0.78 -8.49 -10.58
CA PHE A 118 -0.14 -7.82 -9.67
C PHE A 118 0.39 -6.49 -9.15
N ALA A 119 -0.53 -5.57 -8.88
CA ALA A 119 -0.25 -4.34 -8.16
C ALA A 119 -0.67 -4.49 -6.69
N VAL A 120 0.01 -3.78 -5.79
CA VAL A 120 -0.32 -3.71 -4.36
C VAL A 120 -0.51 -2.26 -3.97
N ILE A 121 -1.61 -1.97 -3.26
CA ILE A 121 -1.90 -0.66 -2.68
C ILE A 121 -2.50 -0.81 -1.27
N ASN A 122 -2.44 0.26 -0.48
CA ASN A 122 -3.23 0.37 0.74
C ASN A 122 -4.69 0.73 0.39
N SER A 123 -5.64 0.19 1.10
CA SER A 123 -7.06 0.43 0.86
C SER A 123 -7.58 1.78 1.39
N ASP A 124 -6.80 2.44 2.22
CA ASP A 124 -7.16 3.69 2.92
C ASP A 124 -6.42 4.91 2.38
N ASP A 125 -5.78 4.77 1.22
CA ASP A 125 -5.00 5.80 0.55
C ASP A 125 -5.57 6.13 -0.84
N TYR A 126 -5.45 7.40 -1.23
CA TYR A 126 -5.71 7.89 -2.58
C TYR A 126 -4.37 8.10 -3.31
N TYR A 127 -4.22 7.48 -4.48
CA TYR A 127 -2.97 7.48 -5.23
C TYR A 127 -3.01 8.34 -6.50
N GLY A 128 -4.21 8.67 -6.99
CA GLY A 128 -4.42 9.36 -8.25
C GLY A 128 -4.41 8.46 -9.48
N PRO A 129 -5.06 8.89 -10.58
CA PRO A 129 -5.26 8.07 -11.79
C PRO A 129 -3.95 7.71 -12.52
N ALA A 130 -2.91 8.53 -12.41
CA ALA A 130 -1.63 8.25 -13.08
C ALA A 130 -0.95 7.01 -12.52
N ALA A 131 -0.96 6.82 -11.20
CA ALA A 131 -0.35 5.65 -10.56
C ALA A 131 -0.89 4.33 -11.12
N TYR A 132 -2.21 4.23 -11.32
CA TYR A 132 -2.82 3.00 -11.86
C TYR A 132 -2.49 2.77 -13.32
N LYS A 133 -2.38 3.83 -14.13
CA LYS A 133 -1.94 3.73 -15.54
C LYS A 133 -0.49 3.25 -15.63
N GLN A 134 0.40 3.80 -14.79
CA GLN A 134 1.80 3.39 -14.71
C GLN A 134 1.90 1.92 -14.27
N LEU A 135 1.21 1.53 -13.19
CA LEU A 135 1.16 0.13 -12.71
C LEU A 135 0.65 -0.81 -13.80
N TYR A 136 -0.48 -0.50 -14.44
CA TYR A 136 -1.06 -1.37 -15.45
C TYR A 136 -0.17 -1.48 -16.69
N GLY A 137 0.40 -0.35 -17.13
CA GLY A 137 1.35 -0.31 -18.24
C GLY A 137 2.58 -1.19 -18.01
N PHE A 138 3.19 -1.08 -16.83
CA PHE A 138 4.32 -1.92 -16.43
C PHE A 138 3.95 -3.41 -16.38
N LEU A 139 2.84 -3.77 -15.72
CA LEU A 139 2.44 -5.16 -15.51
C LEU A 139 2.02 -5.87 -16.80
N THR A 140 1.55 -5.14 -17.80
CA THR A 140 1.20 -5.67 -19.12
C THR A 140 2.32 -5.51 -20.13
N GLY A 141 3.32 -4.68 -19.84
CA GLY A 141 4.48 -4.41 -20.64
C GLY A 141 5.43 -5.60 -20.77
N ASP A 142 6.49 -5.41 -21.56
CA ASP A 142 7.54 -6.39 -21.80
C ASP A 142 8.82 -5.93 -21.11
N THR A 143 8.88 -6.13 -19.79
CA THR A 143 10.00 -5.77 -18.92
C THR A 143 10.65 -7.03 -18.35
N PRO A 144 11.94 -7.00 -17.98
CA PRO A 144 12.64 -8.14 -17.38
C PRO A 144 11.88 -8.75 -16.19
N SER A 145 12.01 -10.05 -15.97
CA SER A 145 11.28 -10.77 -14.91
C SER A 145 11.75 -10.40 -13.51
N ASP A 146 13.00 -9.97 -13.35
CA ASP A 146 13.60 -9.47 -12.12
C ASP A 146 13.28 -8.00 -11.83
N GLU A 147 12.71 -7.28 -12.81
CA GLU A 147 12.33 -5.88 -12.65
C GLU A 147 10.92 -5.76 -12.04
N GLN A 148 10.84 -5.00 -10.97
CA GLN A 148 9.61 -4.62 -10.27
C GLN A 148 9.39 -3.12 -10.40
N LEU A 149 8.20 -2.63 -10.07
CA LEU A 149 7.87 -1.20 -10.10
C LEU A 149 7.44 -0.71 -8.72
N MET A 150 7.87 0.49 -8.36
CA MET A 150 7.31 1.27 -7.26
C MET A 150 6.85 2.63 -7.78
N ILE A 151 5.63 3.03 -7.43
CA ILE A 151 5.20 4.41 -7.65
C ILE A 151 5.66 5.24 -6.46
N GLY A 152 6.56 6.18 -6.75
CA GLY A 152 7.13 7.12 -5.78
C GLY A 152 6.32 8.41 -5.70
N TYR A 153 6.31 9.00 -4.51
CA TYR A 153 5.72 10.33 -4.26
C TYR A 153 6.77 11.23 -3.61
N LYS A 154 6.63 12.53 -3.78
CA LYS A 154 7.46 13.49 -3.05
C LYS A 154 7.03 13.56 -1.60
N LEU A 155 7.98 13.54 -0.67
CA LEU A 155 7.73 13.54 0.77
C LEU A 155 6.73 14.63 1.18
N GLU A 156 6.95 15.86 0.75
CA GLU A 156 6.11 17.02 1.10
C GLU A 156 4.65 16.86 0.71
N ASN A 157 4.36 16.04 -0.33
CA ASN A 157 3.02 15.72 -0.77
C ASN A 157 2.33 14.62 0.05
N THR A 158 3.01 14.08 1.06
CA THR A 158 2.52 12.96 1.88
C THR A 158 2.49 13.27 3.38
N LEU A 159 2.90 14.48 3.76
CA LEU A 159 2.94 14.92 5.16
C LEU A 159 1.61 15.53 5.61
N THR A 160 1.38 15.54 6.92
CA THR A 160 0.24 16.17 7.58
C THR A 160 0.69 17.25 8.55
N GLU A 161 -0.20 18.22 8.82
CA GLU A 161 -0.02 19.23 9.87
C GLU A 161 -0.36 18.66 11.28
N ASN A 162 -1.07 17.53 11.34
CA ASN A 162 -1.70 17.03 12.56
C ASN A 162 -0.83 16.05 13.36
N GLY A 163 0.45 15.89 12.98
CA GLY A 163 1.36 15.03 13.73
C GLY A 163 2.43 14.37 12.86
N SER A 164 2.91 13.22 13.31
CA SER A 164 3.92 12.46 12.59
C SER A 164 3.32 11.37 11.71
N VAL A 165 4.01 11.04 10.64
CA VAL A 165 3.68 9.95 9.72
C VAL A 165 4.82 8.94 9.62
N ALA A 166 4.54 7.75 9.08
CA ALA A 166 5.54 6.76 8.72
C ALA A 166 5.62 6.65 7.19
N ARG A 167 6.84 6.65 6.61
CA ARG A 167 7.09 6.56 5.17
C ARG A 167 8.32 5.72 4.88
N GLY A 168 8.28 4.97 3.79
CA GLY A 168 9.48 4.38 3.22
C GLY A 168 10.30 5.45 2.51
N ILE A 169 11.37 5.93 3.14
CA ILE A 169 12.29 6.92 2.52
C ILE A 169 13.15 6.18 1.51
N CYS A 170 13.22 6.70 0.30
CA CYS A 170 13.84 6.07 -0.86
C CYS A 170 15.08 6.83 -1.32
N GLU A 171 16.10 6.08 -1.76
CA GLU A 171 17.22 6.56 -2.56
C GLU A 171 17.10 5.95 -3.95
N VAL A 172 17.26 6.77 -4.98
CA VAL A 172 17.07 6.39 -6.38
C VAL A 172 18.30 6.82 -7.17
N ASP A 173 18.81 5.93 -8.02
CA ASP A 173 19.95 6.23 -8.91
C ASP A 173 19.55 7.08 -10.12
N ASP A 174 20.57 7.49 -10.89
CA ASP A 174 20.38 8.32 -12.09
C ASP A 174 19.59 7.60 -13.21
N GLU A 175 19.52 6.26 -13.16
CA GLU A 175 18.73 5.45 -14.08
C GLU A 175 17.27 5.27 -13.59
N GLY A 176 16.95 5.79 -12.42
CA GLY A 176 15.64 5.72 -11.78
C GLY A 176 15.33 4.37 -11.13
N PHE A 177 16.36 3.64 -10.70
CA PHE A 177 16.18 2.44 -9.89
C PHE A 177 16.36 2.72 -8.40
N LEU A 178 15.53 2.08 -7.61
CA LEU A 178 15.62 2.12 -6.15
C LEU A 178 16.92 1.46 -5.70
N THR A 179 17.76 2.20 -4.99
CA THR A 179 19.01 1.69 -4.41
C THR A 179 18.84 1.38 -2.94
N HIS A 180 18.00 2.15 -2.25
CA HIS A 180 17.75 1.96 -0.82
C HIS A 180 16.33 2.39 -0.44
N ILE A 181 15.71 1.66 0.49
CA ILE A 181 14.43 2.02 1.09
C ILE A 181 14.44 1.68 2.58
N VAL A 182 14.09 2.67 3.41
CA VAL A 182 13.98 2.49 4.86
C VAL A 182 12.68 3.07 5.37
N GLU A 183 11.91 2.24 6.06
CA GLU A 183 10.71 2.71 6.76
C GLU A 183 11.10 3.59 7.93
N ARG A 184 10.83 4.91 7.83
CA ARG A 184 11.02 5.87 8.91
C ARG A 184 9.67 6.16 9.57
N ARG A 185 9.64 5.98 10.86
CA ARG A 185 8.49 6.32 11.70
C ARG A 185 8.71 7.72 12.26
N ARG A 186 7.61 8.42 12.61
CA ARG A 186 7.67 9.73 13.26
C ARG A 186 8.39 10.80 12.42
N ILE A 187 7.99 10.90 11.15
CA ILE A 187 8.37 11.99 10.26
C ILE A 187 7.38 13.14 10.50
N PHE A 188 7.90 14.31 10.80
CA PHE A 188 7.14 15.53 11.02
C PHE A 188 7.36 16.48 9.84
N LYS A 189 6.31 17.23 9.49
CA LYS A 189 6.39 18.28 8.49
C LYS A 189 7.33 19.40 8.97
N ARG A 190 8.08 19.98 8.04
CA ARG A 190 8.91 21.17 8.21
C ARG A 190 8.53 22.19 7.15
N GLU A 191 9.04 23.42 7.31
CA GLU A 191 8.86 24.49 6.32
C GLU A 191 9.36 24.06 4.93
N HIS A 192 10.49 23.35 4.89
CA HIS A 192 11.07 22.76 3.70
C HIS A 192 11.28 21.26 3.92
N GLY A 193 10.39 20.43 3.30
CA GLY A 193 10.45 18.97 3.42
C GLY A 193 9.92 18.41 4.74
N GLY A 194 10.68 17.57 5.40
CA GLY A 194 10.32 16.93 6.67
C GLY A 194 11.52 16.62 7.55
N ALA A 195 11.28 16.12 8.75
CA ALA A 195 12.33 15.60 9.63
C ALA A 195 11.83 14.41 10.43
N PHE A 196 12.66 13.40 10.64
CA PHE A 196 12.31 12.26 11.46
C PHE A 196 13.15 12.17 12.73
N THR A 197 12.63 11.46 13.73
CA THR A 197 13.32 11.19 14.98
C THR A 197 13.23 9.70 15.31
N GLU A 198 14.30 9.14 15.88
CA GLU A 198 14.38 7.76 16.35
C GLU A 198 14.53 7.66 17.88
N ASP A 199 14.71 8.80 18.56
CA ASP A 199 15.02 8.91 19.99
C ASP A 199 13.98 9.75 20.76
N ASP A 200 12.71 9.60 20.39
CA ASP A 200 11.55 10.27 21.00
C ASP A 200 11.60 11.82 20.95
N GLY A 201 12.20 12.35 19.89
CA GLY A 201 12.21 13.78 19.61
C GLY A 201 13.38 14.55 20.23
N LYS A 202 14.40 13.86 20.68
CA LYS A 202 15.64 14.50 21.19
C LYS A 202 16.51 15.00 20.05
N THR A 203 16.60 14.22 18.97
CA THR A 203 17.31 14.60 17.75
C THR A 203 16.39 14.46 16.53
N PHE A 204 16.59 15.31 15.53
CA PHE A 204 15.88 15.27 14.27
C PHE A 204 16.87 15.20 13.12
N ILE A 205 16.57 14.35 12.14
CA ILE A 205 17.32 14.22 10.90
C ILE A 205 16.44 14.79 9.80
N GLU A 206 16.94 15.83 9.12
CA GLU A 206 16.22 16.52 8.07
C GLU A 206 16.10 15.67 6.80
N LEU A 207 14.95 15.77 6.16
CA LEU A 207 14.62 15.19 4.88
C LEU A 207 14.28 16.33 3.93
N PRO A 208 15.09 16.59 2.89
CA PRO A 208 14.88 17.72 1.98
C PRO A 208 13.59 17.56 1.16
N GLU A 209 13.10 18.68 0.61
CA GLU A 209 12.05 18.68 -0.39
C GLU A 209 12.45 17.81 -1.59
N GLY A 210 11.47 17.15 -2.21
CA GLY A 210 11.69 16.27 -3.34
C GLY A 210 12.19 14.87 -2.94
N THR A 211 12.43 14.60 -1.62
CA THR A 211 12.78 13.25 -1.17
C THR A 211 11.73 12.25 -1.64
N PRO A 212 12.10 11.22 -2.44
CA PRO A 212 11.15 10.21 -2.89
C PRO A 212 10.75 9.29 -1.74
N VAL A 213 9.45 8.98 -1.67
CA VAL A 213 8.90 8.09 -0.64
C VAL A 213 8.00 7.03 -1.25
N SER A 214 8.02 5.86 -0.62
CA SER A 214 7.09 4.77 -0.88
C SER A 214 5.82 4.94 -0.04
N MET A 215 4.68 4.78 -0.71
CA MET A 215 3.35 4.74 -0.10
C MET A 215 2.69 3.36 -0.27
N ASN A 216 3.50 2.29 -0.34
CA ASN A 216 3.04 0.92 -0.64
C ASN A 216 2.30 0.77 -1.98
N CYS A 217 2.70 1.55 -3.00
CA CYS A 217 2.16 1.47 -4.34
C CYS A 217 3.15 0.71 -5.24
N TRP A 218 2.94 -0.59 -5.42
CA TRP A 218 3.89 -1.49 -6.06
C TRP A 218 3.29 -2.24 -7.25
N GLY A 219 4.11 -2.49 -8.27
CA GLY A 219 3.83 -3.39 -9.37
C GLY A 219 4.80 -4.56 -9.37
N PHE A 220 4.30 -5.78 -9.22
CA PHE A 220 5.11 -6.98 -9.07
C PHE A 220 4.89 -8.02 -10.15
N LYS A 221 5.99 -8.62 -10.60
CA LYS A 221 5.97 -9.84 -11.40
C LYS A 221 5.65 -11.06 -10.50
N PRO A 222 5.07 -12.14 -11.07
CA PRO A 222 4.61 -13.29 -10.27
C PRO A 222 5.70 -13.94 -9.40
N ASP A 223 6.94 -13.94 -9.90
CA ASP A 223 8.06 -14.63 -9.27
C ASP A 223 8.51 -13.99 -7.95
N ILE A 224 8.01 -12.81 -7.61
CA ILE A 224 8.35 -12.17 -6.34
C ILE A 224 7.72 -12.89 -5.13
N LEU A 225 6.55 -13.51 -5.28
CA LEU A 225 5.85 -14.14 -4.14
C LEU A 225 6.66 -15.25 -3.45
N PRO A 226 7.26 -16.22 -4.17
CA PRO A 226 8.16 -17.19 -3.53
C PRO A 226 9.40 -16.54 -2.92
N MET A 227 9.94 -15.48 -3.53
CA MET A 227 11.09 -14.75 -2.97
C MET A 227 10.73 -14.03 -1.66
N LEU A 228 9.56 -13.38 -1.60
CA LEU A 228 9.05 -12.76 -0.38
C LEU A 228 8.77 -13.80 0.72
N GLU A 229 8.34 -14.99 0.36
CA GLU A 229 8.15 -16.09 1.30
C GLU A 229 9.47 -16.54 1.94
N ASP A 230 10.55 -16.67 1.14
CA ASP A 230 11.89 -16.99 1.63
C ASP A 230 12.39 -15.93 2.62
N VAL A 231 12.25 -14.64 2.26
CA VAL A 231 12.64 -13.50 3.12
C VAL A 231 11.81 -13.50 4.41
N PHE A 232 10.48 -13.64 4.30
CA PHE A 232 9.60 -13.70 5.46
C PHE A 232 10.02 -14.82 6.42
N LYS A 233 10.31 -16.02 5.90
CA LYS A 233 10.77 -17.16 6.70
C LYS A 233 12.09 -16.85 7.41
N ALA A 234 13.07 -16.27 6.69
CA ALA A 234 14.38 -15.95 7.27
C ALA A 234 14.27 -14.92 8.42
N ASN A 235 13.38 -13.94 8.27
CA ASN A 235 13.20 -12.86 9.25
C ASN A 235 12.31 -13.27 10.44
N PHE A 236 11.38 -14.21 10.24
CA PHE A 236 10.32 -14.50 11.19
C PHE A 236 10.84 -14.95 12.55
N GLU A 237 11.75 -15.93 12.60
CA GLU A 237 12.25 -16.48 13.86
C GLU A 237 13.01 -15.45 14.67
N ALA A 238 13.88 -14.66 14.04
CA ALA A 238 14.63 -13.60 14.69
C ALA A 238 13.70 -12.48 15.19
N GLY A 239 12.79 -12.03 14.34
CA GLY A 239 11.85 -10.95 14.67
C GLY A 239 10.87 -11.33 15.79
N ILE A 240 10.36 -12.57 15.78
CA ILE A 240 9.49 -13.07 16.86
C ILE A 240 10.28 -13.23 18.17
N LYS A 241 11.53 -13.69 18.11
CA LYS A 241 12.38 -13.80 19.30
C LYS A 241 12.67 -12.44 19.92
N GLU A 242 12.90 -11.42 19.12
CA GLU A 242 13.18 -10.05 19.56
C GLU A 242 11.90 -9.37 20.09
N ASN A 243 10.79 -9.46 19.37
CA ASN A 243 9.55 -8.81 19.75
C ASN A 243 8.31 -9.67 19.43
N PRO A 244 8.01 -10.69 20.23
CA PRO A 244 6.94 -11.64 19.95
C PRO A 244 5.55 -10.99 19.82
N ALA A 245 5.31 -9.90 20.55
CA ALA A 245 4.02 -9.23 20.57
C ALA A 245 3.82 -8.24 19.41
N LYS A 246 4.90 -7.60 18.93
CA LYS A 246 4.79 -6.45 18.01
C LYS A 246 5.56 -6.60 16.69
N TYR A 247 6.31 -7.70 16.50
CA TYR A 247 7.03 -7.92 15.24
C TYR A 247 6.09 -7.81 14.04
N GLU A 248 6.53 -7.12 13.00
CA GLU A 248 5.87 -7.00 11.71
C GLU A 248 6.91 -7.07 10.60
N ASP A 249 6.71 -7.96 9.65
CA ASP A 249 7.49 -8.00 8.42
C ASP A 249 6.82 -7.05 7.40
N LEU A 250 7.48 -5.92 7.15
CA LEU A 250 6.97 -4.87 6.27
C LEU A 250 7.45 -5.10 4.83
N LEU A 251 6.55 -5.01 3.87
CA LEU A 251 6.83 -5.24 2.46
C LEU A 251 8.01 -4.42 1.92
N PRO A 252 8.16 -3.10 2.25
CA PRO A 252 9.34 -2.35 1.83
C PRO A 252 10.67 -2.96 2.32
N ASN A 253 10.70 -3.47 3.56
CA ASN A 253 11.91 -4.10 4.10
C ASN A 253 12.22 -5.43 3.44
N ALA A 254 11.20 -6.24 3.13
CA ALA A 254 11.38 -7.49 2.40
C ALA A 254 11.89 -7.24 0.97
N VAL A 255 11.36 -6.21 0.28
CA VAL A 255 11.85 -5.78 -1.03
C VAL A 255 13.30 -5.28 -0.94
N GLN A 256 13.65 -4.49 0.09
CA GLN A 256 15.04 -4.06 0.33
C GLN A 256 15.99 -5.24 0.47
N THR A 257 15.59 -6.28 1.19
CA THR A 257 16.40 -7.51 1.33
C THR A 257 16.63 -8.15 -0.03
N LEU A 258 15.59 -8.33 -0.84
CA LEU A 258 15.69 -8.92 -2.18
C LEU A 258 16.58 -8.10 -3.14
N MET A 259 16.52 -6.78 -3.06
CA MET A 259 17.41 -5.89 -3.82
C MET A 259 18.87 -6.05 -3.38
N SER A 260 19.11 -6.08 -2.06
CA SER A 260 20.47 -6.25 -1.50
C SER A 260 21.10 -7.60 -1.86
N GLU A 261 20.27 -8.64 -2.04
CA GLU A 261 20.67 -9.97 -2.51
C GLU A 261 20.83 -10.03 -4.04
N GLY A 262 20.52 -8.97 -4.78
CA GLY A 262 20.57 -8.92 -6.24
C GLY A 262 19.50 -9.80 -6.91
N ARG A 263 18.43 -10.15 -6.22
CA ARG A 263 17.35 -11.01 -6.73
C ARG A 263 16.30 -10.22 -7.53
N VAL A 264 16.14 -8.94 -7.24
CA VAL A 264 15.23 -8.04 -7.94
C VAL A 264 15.85 -6.66 -8.12
N ARG A 265 15.39 -5.95 -9.14
CA ARG A 265 15.59 -4.51 -9.34
C ARG A 265 14.23 -3.83 -9.27
N VAL A 266 14.18 -2.65 -8.71
CA VAL A 266 12.92 -1.89 -8.59
C VAL A 266 13.04 -0.58 -9.33
N LYS A 267 12.30 -0.41 -10.43
CA LYS A 267 12.13 0.88 -11.09
C LYS A 267 11.24 1.77 -10.25
N VAL A 268 11.62 3.02 -10.10
CA VAL A 268 10.80 4.04 -9.45
C VAL A 268 10.22 4.96 -10.51
N GLU A 269 8.90 5.03 -10.59
CA GLU A 269 8.21 6.03 -11.38
C GLU A 269 7.52 7.03 -10.45
N GLU A 270 7.85 8.31 -10.57
CA GLU A 270 7.20 9.36 -9.80
C GLU A 270 5.77 9.58 -10.33
N SER A 271 4.79 9.57 -9.43
CA SER A 271 3.43 9.97 -9.78
C SER A 271 3.33 11.49 -9.90
N PRO A 272 2.74 12.03 -10.99
CA PRO A 272 2.42 13.44 -11.08
C PRO A 272 1.24 13.85 -10.19
N ASP A 273 0.46 12.86 -9.72
CA ASP A 273 -0.70 13.10 -8.87
C ASP A 273 -0.30 13.27 -7.42
N ARG A 274 -1.13 13.95 -6.65
CA ARG A 274 -0.94 14.09 -5.22
C ARG A 274 -1.51 12.88 -4.50
N TRP A 275 -0.76 12.34 -3.53
CA TRP A 275 -1.23 11.32 -2.60
C TRP A 275 -2.05 11.97 -1.46
N PHE A 276 -3.10 11.28 -1.01
CA PHE A 276 -3.88 11.63 0.17
C PHE A 276 -4.14 10.39 1.02
N GLY A 277 -4.04 10.56 2.33
CA GLY A 277 -4.44 9.54 3.30
C GLY A 277 -5.03 10.19 4.53
N VAL A 278 -5.96 9.51 5.20
CA VAL A 278 -6.51 9.95 6.48
C VAL A 278 -5.74 9.26 7.59
N THR A 279 -4.63 9.84 8.01
CA THR A 279 -3.82 9.30 9.13
C THR A 279 -4.43 9.69 10.47
N TYR A 280 -4.87 10.93 10.59
CA TYR A 280 -5.55 11.50 11.74
C TYR A 280 -6.99 11.87 11.36
N LYS A 281 -7.89 11.92 12.34
CA LYS A 281 -9.29 12.30 12.10
C LYS A 281 -9.40 13.71 11.51
N GLU A 282 -8.51 14.58 11.91
CA GLU A 282 -8.39 15.97 11.49
C GLU A 282 -8.00 16.11 10.01
N ASP A 283 -7.32 15.10 9.43
CA ASP A 283 -6.93 15.10 8.01
C ASP A 283 -8.16 14.99 7.08
N LYS A 284 -9.28 14.44 7.57
CA LYS A 284 -10.46 14.14 6.74
C LYS A 284 -10.98 15.35 5.98
N SER A 285 -11.10 16.50 6.65
CA SER A 285 -11.60 17.72 6.01
C SER A 285 -10.70 18.20 4.86
N ALA A 286 -9.39 18.12 5.04
CA ALA A 286 -8.41 18.49 4.00
C ALA A 286 -8.44 17.50 2.82
N VAL A 287 -8.67 16.22 3.08
CA VAL A 287 -8.85 15.20 2.03
C VAL A 287 -10.13 15.46 1.26
N MET A 288 -11.26 15.72 1.94
CA MET A 288 -12.54 16.05 1.28
C MET A 288 -12.41 17.29 0.38
N GLU A 289 -11.80 18.36 0.88
CA GLU A 289 -11.56 19.58 0.08
C GLU A 289 -10.68 19.29 -1.14
N SER A 290 -9.67 18.43 -0.99
CA SER A 290 -8.79 18.07 -2.08
C SER A 290 -9.52 17.25 -3.16
N ILE A 291 -10.37 16.31 -2.77
CA ILE A 291 -11.20 15.53 -3.70
C ILE A 291 -12.18 16.42 -4.45
N GLU A 292 -12.83 17.37 -3.77
CA GLU A 292 -13.73 18.34 -4.43
C GLU A 292 -12.99 19.22 -5.45
N LYS A 293 -11.77 19.65 -5.14
CA LYS A 293 -10.92 20.37 -6.11
C LYS A 293 -10.59 19.53 -7.34
N ILE A 294 -10.28 18.24 -7.16
CA ILE A 294 -9.98 17.31 -8.25
C ILE A 294 -11.23 17.06 -9.11
N LYS A 295 -12.42 16.93 -8.50
CA LYS A 295 -13.69 16.85 -9.23
C LYS A 295 -13.96 18.13 -10.03
N ALA A 296 -13.76 19.31 -9.44
CA ALA A 296 -13.91 20.59 -10.13
C ALA A 296 -12.98 20.74 -11.34
N GLN A 297 -11.83 20.05 -11.35
CA GLN A 297 -10.92 19.97 -12.50
C GLN A 297 -11.39 18.97 -13.58
N GLY A 298 -12.50 18.26 -13.37
CA GLY A 298 -13.07 17.31 -14.32
C GLY A 298 -12.37 15.94 -14.34
N VAL A 299 -11.54 15.62 -13.35
CA VAL A 299 -10.89 14.29 -13.25
C VAL A 299 -11.92 13.22 -12.91
N TYR A 300 -12.89 13.56 -12.05
CA TYR A 300 -14.01 12.70 -11.66
C TYR A 300 -15.34 13.40 -11.91
N SER A 301 -16.37 12.59 -12.22
CA SER A 301 -17.76 13.05 -12.19
C SER A 301 -18.26 13.21 -10.75
N GLU A 302 -19.35 13.97 -10.55
CA GLU A 302 -20.02 14.12 -9.25
C GLU A 302 -20.35 12.78 -8.61
N LYS A 303 -20.79 11.83 -9.45
CA LYS A 303 -21.01 10.43 -9.06
C LYS A 303 -19.99 9.56 -9.77
N LEU A 304 -19.11 8.89 -9.00
CA LEU A 304 -18.11 7.98 -9.57
C LEU A 304 -18.75 6.80 -10.30
N TRP A 305 -19.89 6.32 -9.79
CA TRP A 305 -20.51 5.06 -10.16
C TRP A 305 -21.86 5.25 -10.85
N ASP A 306 -21.94 6.05 -11.89
CA ASP A 306 -23.15 6.17 -12.72
C ASP A 306 -23.42 4.93 -13.56
#